data_22a8924da611b432c2c43dc84adf3c0b
#
_entry.id   22a8924da611b432c2c43dc84adf3c0b
#
_cell.length_a   1.000
_cell.length_b   1.000
_cell.length_c   1.000
_cell.angle_alpha   90.00
_cell.angle_beta   90.00
_cell.angle_gamma   90.00
#
_symmetry.space_group_name_H-M   'P 1'
#
loop_
_entity.id
_entity.type
_entity.pdbx_description
1 polymer ?
#
loop_
_entity_poly.entity_id
_entity_poly.type
_entity_poly.pdbx_seq_one_letter_code
_entity_poly.pdbx_strand_id
1 'polypeptide(L)'
;MKYWIGPMSKNVVDAVIEFNGDIGFIPSRRQVDYNGGYVNDWTTGEFANYVNGRVPIERDHGGIGQGYKFDDGFESYLHDAKYFDIIHIDPWKHFQKFEDGLMETINFIKYIHELNSDVLFEIGTEESIKRFEVDDLERLLGALESKLSSKIFEKIEYVVVQSGVGLDLGKQINTGTFNPNRLERMIRMCRRFGKKSKEHNGDYLSTKDYKDRFDLGLDSINIAPEFGQLETLCYLDEMGNDIEDYYQICYDSKRWEKWVGEDFIPANNKRELIKICGHYVFSDERFKKIKPEIDNKIKDVIKNKLRELV
;
A
#
# COMPACT_ATOMS: atom_id res chain seq x y z
N MET A 1 9.64 11.92 1.30
CA MET A 1 8.21 11.70 1.61
C MET A 1 8.07 11.06 2.96
N LYS A 2 7.25 11.63 3.85
CA LYS A 2 6.93 11.00 5.14
C LYS A 2 5.79 10.00 5.02
N TYR A 3 4.79 10.31 4.19
CA TYR A 3 3.59 9.50 4.06
C TYR A 3 3.38 9.05 2.62
N TRP A 4 3.01 7.79 2.48
CA TRP A 4 2.62 7.21 1.20
C TRP A 4 1.19 6.71 1.30
N ILE A 5 0.34 7.20 0.42
CA ILE A 5 -1.10 6.98 0.48
C ILE A 5 -1.53 6.01 -0.62
N GLY A 6 -2.25 4.95 -0.25
CA GLY A 6 -2.89 4.07 -1.22
C GLY A 6 -3.93 4.84 -2.04
N PRO A 7 -3.89 4.81 -3.36
CA PRO A 7 -4.88 5.47 -4.22
C PRO A 7 -6.19 4.66 -4.23
N MET A 8 -6.91 4.67 -3.09
CA MET A 8 -8.06 3.80 -2.85
C MET A 8 -9.28 4.09 -3.74
N SER A 9 -9.34 5.29 -4.32
CA SER A 9 -10.37 5.75 -5.25
C SER A 9 -9.91 6.99 -6.02
N LYS A 10 -10.69 7.39 -7.03
CA LYS A 10 -10.45 8.66 -7.72
C LYS A 10 -10.56 9.86 -6.78
N ASN A 11 -11.50 9.85 -5.82
CA ASN A 11 -11.65 10.93 -4.83
C ASN A 11 -10.44 11.03 -3.90
N VAL A 12 -9.87 9.89 -3.48
CA VAL A 12 -8.61 9.86 -2.70
C VAL A 12 -7.47 10.45 -3.52
N VAL A 13 -7.33 10.05 -4.78
CA VAL A 13 -6.29 10.58 -5.68
C VAL A 13 -6.43 12.09 -5.87
N ASP A 14 -7.63 12.58 -6.16
CA ASP A 14 -7.90 14.01 -6.32
C ASP A 14 -7.59 14.79 -5.05
N ALA A 15 -8.01 14.29 -3.88
CA ALA A 15 -7.78 14.94 -2.59
C ALA A 15 -6.28 15.05 -2.25
N VAL A 16 -5.50 14.00 -2.50
CA VAL A 16 -4.03 14.00 -2.28
C VAL A 16 -3.35 15.00 -3.21
N ILE A 17 -3.72 15.01 -4.50
CA ILE A 17 -3.18 15.97 -5.48
C ILE A 17 -3.53 17.41 -5.08
N GLU A 18 -4.78 17.67 -4.69
CA GLU A 18 -5.24 19.00 -4.25
C GLU A 18 -4.58 19.45 -2.94
N PHE A 19 -4.25 18.52 -2.05
CA PHE A 19 -3.59 18.78 -0.78
C PHE A 19 -2.16 19.31 -0.95
N ASN A 20 -1.44 18.78 -1.96
CA ASN A 20 -0.09 19.22 -2.35
C ASN A 20 0.92 19.24 -1.19
N GLY A 21 0.91 18.20 -0.35
CA GLY A 21 1.83 18.02 0.78
C GLY A 21 3.05 17.14 0.45
N ASP A 22 3.89 16.85 1.45
CA ASP A 22 5.02 15.91 1.35
C ASP A 22 4.52 14.44 1.39
N ILE A 23 3.73 14.08 0.39
CA ILE A 23 2.98 12.81 0.30
C ILE A 23 3.23 12.17 -1.08
N GLY A 24 3.38 10.83 -1.12
CA GLY A 24 3.45 10.03 -2.33
C GLY A 24 2.26 9.06 -2.46
N PHE A 25 2.09 8.44 -3.63
CA PHE A 25 1.15 7.34 -3.86
C PHE A 25 1.82 5.98 -3.82
N ILE A 26 1.12 4.98 -3.24
CA ILE A 26 1.56 3.58 -3.17
C ILE A 26 0.51 2.62 -3.77
N PRO A 27 0.23 2.66 -5.09
CA PRO A 27 -0.68 1.70 -5.70
C PRO A 27 -0.13 0.27 -5.64
N SER A 28 -0.88 -0.65 -5.01
CA SER A 28 -0.63 -2.08 -5.17
C SER A 28 -1.10 -2.57 -6.55
N ARG A 29 -0.61 -3.73 -6.99
CA ARG A 29 -1.01 -4.34 -8.26
C ARG A 29 -2.52 -4.63 -8.37
N ARG A 30 -3.22 -4.78 -7.25
CA ARG A 30 -4.68 -4.95 -7.27
C ARG A 30 -5.42 -3.64 -7.43
N GLN A 31 -4.84 -2.54 -7.00
CA GLN A 31 -5.39 -1.19 -7.14
C GLN A 31 -5.22 -0.66 -8.56
N VAL A 32 -4.00 -0.78 -9.09
CA VAL A 32 -3.60 -0.29 -10.40
C VAL A 32 -2.54 -1.25 -10.95
N ASP A 33 -2.73 -1.83 -12.12
CA ASP A 33 -1.74 -2.73 -12.76
C ASP A 33 -1.72 -2.50 -14.27
N TYR A 34 -0.79 -3.14 -14.98
CA TYR A 34 -0.65 -3.01 -16.45
C TYR A 34 -1.95 -3.34 -17.21
N ASN A 35 -2.78 -4.20 -16.67
CA ASN A 35 -4.06 -4.63 -17.24
C ASN A 35 -5.30 -4.10 -16.51
N GLY A 36 -5.13 -3.04 -15.70
CA GLY A 36 -6.18 -2.43 -14.90
C GLY A 36 -6.28 -2.97 -13.48
N GLY A 37 -6.90 -2.20 -12.60
CA GLY A 37 -7.14 -2.54 -11.21
C GLY A 37 -8.51 -2.07 -10.71
N TYR A 38 -8.83 -2.31 -9.42
CA TYR A 38 -10.14 -1.91 -8.90
C TYR A 38 -10.29 -0.40 -8.69
N VAL A 39 -9.22 0.35 -8.75
CA VAL A 39 -9.27 1.80 -8.60
C VAL A 39 -9.50 2.41 -9.97
N ASN A 40 -10.70 2.84 -10.21
CA ASN A 40 -11.14 3.52 -11.44
C ASN A 40 -10.79 2.77 -12.75
N ASP A 41 -10.63 1.45 -12.64
CA ASP A 41 -10.19 0.54 -13.74
C ASP A 41 -8.85 0.94 -14.38
N TRP A 42 -8.07 1.80 -13.72
CA TRP A 42 -6.83 2.35 -14.26
C TRP A 42 -5.76 1.29 -14.50
N THR A 43 -5.19 1.37 -15.68
CA THR A 43 -3.87 0.79 -15.95
C THR A 43 -2.77 1.63 -15.31
N THR A 44 -1.57 1.03 -15.16
CA THR A 44 -0.36 1.74 -14.64
C THR A 44 -0.11 3.05 -15.39
N GLY A 45 -0.21 3.02 -16.74
CA GLY A 45 0.01 4.22 -17.55
C GLY A 45 -1.09 5.26 -17.41
N GLU A 46 -2.36 4.85 -17.34
CA GLU A 46 -3.49 5.78 -17.16
C GLU A 46 -3.43 6.46 -15.80
N PHE A 47 -3.12 5.72 -14.74
CA PHE A 47 -2.94 6.29 -13.40
C PHE A 47 -1.79 7.30 -13.37
N ALA A 48 -0.62 6.94 -13.89
CA ALA A 48 0.53 7.83 -13.93
C ALA A 48 0.25 9.10 -14.75
N ASN A 49 -0.42 8.97 -15.90
CA ASN A 49 -0.84 10.11 -16.72
C ASN A 49 -1.87 10.98 -15.98
N TYR A 50 -2.78 10.38 -15.21
CA TYR A 50 -3.74 11.14 -14.41
C TYR A 50 -3.06 11.94 -13.29
N VAL A 51 -2.11 11.34 -12.58
CA VAL A 51 -1.28 12.00 -11.57
C VAL A 51 -0.39 13.06 -12.21
N ASN A 52 0.13 12.81 -13.42
CA ASN A 52 0.89 13.75 -14.25
C ASN A 52 2.06 14.42 -13.52
N GLY A 53 2.84 13.62 -12.77
CA GLY A 53 4.03 14.10 -12.06
C GLY A 53 3.78 15.05 -10.88
N ARG A 54 2.50 15.31 -10.51
CA ARG A 54 2.15 16.21 -9.38
C ARG A 54 2.49 15.61 -8.02
N VAL A 55 2.53 14.29 -7.94
CA VAL A 55 2.81 13.51 -6.74
C VAL A 55 3.68 12.33 -7.15
N PRO A 56 4.75 11.99 -6.44
CA PRO A 56 5.55 10.80 -6.75
C PRO A 56 4.74 9.52 -6.53
N ILE A 57 5.06 8.52 -7.35
CA ILE A 57 4.36 7.24 -7.36
C ILE A 57 5.36 6.12 -7.09
N GLU A 58 5.02 5.25 -6.13
CA GLU A 58 5.74 4.04 -5.82
C GLU A 58 4.84 2.82 -5.99
N ARG A 59 5.32 1.76 -6.65
CA ARG A 59 4.65 0.46 -6.64
C ARG A 59 4.69 -0.16 -5.27
N ASP A 60 3.54 -0.43 -4.67
CA ASP A 60 3.42 -1.18 -3.42
C ASP A 60 3.35 -2.69 -3.71
N HIS A 61 4.16 -3.50 -3.03
CA HIS A 61 4.22 -4.96 -3.19
C HIS A 61 4.25 -5.42 -4.66
N GLY A 62 5.32 -5.08 -5.39
CA GLY A 62 5.52 -5.55 -6.75
C GLY A 62 6.02 -7.00 -6.79
N GLY A 63 5.82 -7.67 -7.91
CA GLY A 63 6.40 -8.99 -8.20
C GLY A 63 5.39 -10.12 -8.36
N ILE A 64 5.93 -11.34 -8.26
CA ILE A 64 5.22 -12.58 -8.54
C ILE A 64 4.00 -12.78 -7.65
N GLY A 65 2.85 -13.07 -8.26
CA GLY A 65 1.61 -13.42 -7.56
C GLY A 65 0.98 -12.28 -6.74
N GLN A 66 1.36 -11.02 -6.96
CA GLN A 66 0.81 -9.87 -6.25
C GLN A 66 -0.45 -9.28 -6.92
N GLY A 67 -0.71 -9.60 -8.20
CA GLY A 67 -1.89 -9.19 -8.93
C GLY A 67 -3.17 -9.97 -8.56
N TYR A 68 -4.22 -9.81 -9.35
CA TYR A 68 -5.46 -10.58 -9.23
C TYR A 68 -5.31 -12.02 -9.69
N LYS A 69 -4.61 -12.21 -10.80
CA LYS A 69 -4.25 -13.52 -11.32
C LYS A 69 -2.79 -13.77 -10.98
N PHE A 70 -2.48 -15.02 -10.75
CA PHE A 70 -1.09 -15.42 -10.57
C PHE A 70 -0.33 -15.20 -11.87
N ASP A 71 0.79 -14.50 -11.79
CA ASP A 71 1.76 -14.27 -12.84
C ASP A 71 3.17 -14.17 -12.25
N ASP A 72 4.18 -14.08 -13.10
CA ASP A 72 5.58 -13.97 -12.70
C ASP A 72 6.03 -12.53 -12.35
N GLY A 73 5.17 -11.54 -12.57
CA GLY A 73 5.41 -10.14 -12.23
C GLY A 73 6.23 -9.32 -13.24
N PHE A 74 6.85 -9.94 -14.25
CA PHE A 74 7.71 -9.22 -15.19
C PHE A 74 6.97 -8.18 -16.02
N GLU A 75 5.78 -8.50 -16.51
CA GLU A 75 4.97 -7.57 -17.30
C GLU A 75 4.53 -6.35 -16.45
N SER A 76 4.17 -6.58 -15.18
CA SER A 76 3.87 -5.47 -14.26
C SER A 76 5.08 -4.57 -14.07
N TYR A 77 6.26 -5.14 -13.79
CA TYR A 77 7.49 -4.37 -13.61
C TYR A 77 7.94 -3.62 -14.89
N LEU A 78 7.69 -4.18 -16.08
CA LEU A 78 7.93 -3.48 -17.35
C LEU A 78 7.14 -2.18 -17.43
N HIS A 79 5.87 -2.21 -17.04
CA HIS A 79 5.02 -1.03 -16.99
C HIS A 79 5.38 -0.08 -15.86
N ASP A 80 5.66 -0.62 -14.66
CA ASP A 80 6.06 0.19 -13.51
C ASP A 80 7.37 0.94 -13.77
N ALA A 81 8.38 0.30 -14.35
CA ALA A 81 9.66 0.92 -14.71
C ALA A 81 9.52 2.09 -15.69
N LYS A 82 8.45 2.10 -16.49
CA LYS A 82 8.18 3.18 -17.45
C LYS A 82 7.49 4.38 -16.81
N TYR A 83 6.70 4.18 -15.77
CA TYR A 83 5.74 5.18 -15.31
C TYR A 83 5.90 5.59 -13.85
N PHE A 84 6.53 4.79 -13.00
CA PHE A 84 6.64 5.04 -11.57
C PHE A 84 8.05 5.47 -11.17
N ASP A 85 8.14 6.22 -10.08
CA ASP A 85 9.40 6.76 -9.57
C ASP A 85 10.15 5.73 -8.72
N ILE A 86 9.42 4.91 -7.95
CA ILE A 86 9.95 3.91 -7.03
C ILE A 86 9.20 2.60 -7.22
N ILE A 87 9.90 1.48 -7.09
CA ILE A 87 9.30 0.15 -7.21
C ILE A 87 9.70 -0.71 -6.01
N HIS A 88 8.69 -1.14 -5.23
CA HIS A 88 8.86 -2.09 -4.15
C HIS A 88 9.00 -3.51 -4.69
N ILE A 89 10.13 -4.12 -4.43
CA ILE A 89 10.47 -5.50 -4.81
C ILE A 89 10.13 -6.42 -3.66
N ASP A 90 9.01 -7.13 -3.76
CA ASP A 90 8.50 -8.01 -2.70
C ASP A 90 8.18 -9.43 -3.19
N PRO A 91 9.18 -10.29 -3.39
CA PRO A 91 8.97 -11.69 -3.77
C PRO A 91 8.62 -12.61 -2.59
N TRP A 92 8.61 -12.10 -1.36
CA TRP A 92 8.61 -12.91 -0.14
C TRP A 92 7.32 -13.67 0.12
N LYS A 93 6.22 -13.24 -0.45
CA LYS A 93 4.95 -13.97 -0.40
C LYS A 93 5.06 -15.33 -1.10
N HIS A 94 5.80 -15.38 -2.20
CA HIS A 94 6.00 -16.58 -3.01
C HIS A 94 7.22 -17.39 -2.53
N PHE A 95 8.32 -16.71 -2.18
CA PHE A 95 9.57 -17.34 -1.78
C PHE A 95 9.75 -17.30 -0.26
N GLN A 96 9.41 -18.40 0.42
CA GLN A 96 9.52 -18.49 1.88
C GLN A 96 10.95 -18.76 2.37
N LYS A 97 11.81 -19.41 1.56
CA LYS A 97 13.23 -19.54 1.88
C LYS A 97 13.95 -18.23 1.62
N PHE A 98 14.84 -17.86 2.55
CA PHE A 98 15.53 -16.57 2.51
C PHE A 98 16.38 -16.42 1.23
N GLU A 99 17.15 -17.47 0.88
CA GLU A 99 18.03 -17.47 -0.28
C GLU A 99 17.26 -17.30 -1.59
N ASP A 100 16.13 -17.97 -1.73
CA ASP A 100 15.30 -17.91 -2.93
C ASP A 100 14.71 -16.49 -3.10
N GLY A 101 14.15 -15.92 -2.01
CA GLY A 101 13.64 -14.56 -2.03
C GLY A 101 14.71 -13.50 -2.27
N LEU A 102 15.90 -13.67 -1.68
CA LEU A 102 17.06 -12.80 -1.93
C LEU A 102 17.48 -12.84 -3.41
N MET A 103 17.60 -14.04 -3.98
CA MET A 103 18.00 -14.19 -5.39
C MET A 103 16.99 -13.53 -6.32
N GLU A 104 15.70 -13.71 -6.04
CA GLU A 104 14.65 -13.11 -6.85
C GLU A 104 14.60 -11.59 -6.68
N THR A 105 14.83 -11.07 -5.49
CA THR A 105 15.00 -9.62 -5.27
C THR A 105 16.12 -9.06 -6.14
N ILE A 106 17.26 -9.73 -6.21
CA ILE A 106 18.40 -9.32 -7.05
C ILE A 106 18.05 -9.39 -8.55
N ASN A 107 17.37 -10.45 -8.97
CA ASN A 107 16.95 -10.64 -10.37
C ASN A 107 16.02 -9.52 -10.82
N PHE A 108 15.00 -9.20 -10.04
CA PHE A 108 14.07 -8.12 -10.36
C PHE A 108 14.73 -6.73 -10.33
N ILE A 109 15.58 -6.44 -9.34
CA ILE A 109 16.32 -5.18 -9.31
C ILE A 109 17.15 -5.01 -10.60
N LYS A 110 17.89 -6.04 -11.01
CA LYS A 110 18.70 -5.98 -12.24
C LYS A 110 17.83 -5.81 -13.49
N TYR A 111 16.75 -6.59 -13.60
CA TYR A 111 15.81 -6.50 -14.70
C TYR A 111 15.23 -5.09 -14.84
N ILE A 112 14.72 -4.53 -13.76
CA ILE A 112 14.11 -3.18 -13.78
C ILE A 112 15.17 -2.12 -14.07
N HIS A 113 16.36 -2.23 -13.49
CA HIS A 113 17.46 -1.30 -13.76
C HIS A 113 17.93 -1.31 -15.22
N GLU A 114 17.87 -2.46 -15.89
CA GLU A 114 18.14 -2.56 -17.33
C GLU A 114 17.03 -1.88 -18.16
N LEU A 115 15.78 -1.91 -17.71
CA LEU A 115 14.67 -1.22 -18.37
C LEU A 115 14.74 0.30 -18.17
N ASN A 116 15.01 0.73 -16.93
CA ASN A 116 15.11 2.14 -16.56
C ASN A 116 16.07 2.33 -15.38
N SER A 117 17.24 2.86 -15.65
CA SER A 117 18.28 3.08 -14.65
C SER A 117 18.00 4.21 -13.65
N ASP A 118 16.95 5.00 -13.86
CA ASP A 118 16.59 6.12 -13.00
C ASP A 118 15.62 5.73 -11.88
N VAL A 119 14.90 4.62 -12.04
CA VAL A 119 13.97 4.09 -11.03
C VAL A 119 14.71 3.81 -9.72
N LEU A 120 14.07 4.20 -8.61
CA LEU A 120 14.49 3.86 -7.27
C LEU A 120 13.78 2.58 -6.78
N PHE A 121 14.33 1.96 -5.75
CA PHE A 121 13.79 0.72 -5.22
C PHE A 121 13.41 0.85 -3.75
N GLU A 122 12.32 0.19 -3.38
CA GLU A 122 12.06 -0.27 -2.02
C GLU A 122 12.28 -1.78 -1.98
N ILE A 123 12.85 -2.29 -0.88
CA ILE A 123 13.11 -3.72 -0.68
C ILE A 123 12.62 -4.18 0.69
N GLY A 124 12.41 -5.47 0.82
CA GLY A 124 11.95 -6.10 2.05
C GLY A 124 10.49 -6.51 1.96
N THR A 125 9.86 -6.69 3.11
CA THR A 125 8.43 -7.07 3.18
C THR A 125 7.85 -6.76 4.55
N GLU A 126 6.53 -6.70 4.63
CA GLU A 126 5.81 -6.53 5.89
C GLU A 126 5.73 -7.83 6.71
N GLU A 127 5.53 -7.69 8.02
CA GLU A 127 5.54 -8.82 8.97
C GLU A 127 4.43 -9.85 8.69
N SER A 128 3.30 -9.42 8.15
CA SER A 128 2.17 -10.30 7.79
C SER A 128 2.50 -11.26 6.64
N ILE A 129 3.46 -10.91 5.79
CA ILE A 129 3.93 -11.74 4.66
C ILE A 129 5.06 -12.64 5.12
N LYS A 130 6.10 -12.05 5.71
CA LYS A 130 7.25 -12.77 6.25
C LYS A 130 7.91 -11.97 7.36
N ARG A 131 8.00 -12.56 8.53
CA ARG A 131 8.71 -11.94 9.66
C ARG A 131 10.22 -11.93 9.40
N PHE A 132 10.83 -10.75 9.52
CA PHE A 132 12.26 -10.53 9.55
C PHE A 132 12.68 -10.11 10.95
N GLU A 133 13.72 -10.74 11.48
CA GLU A 133 14.45 -10.18 12.61
C GLU A 133 15.49 -9.17 12.13
N VAL A 134 16.10 -8.43 13.06
CA VAL A 134 17.10 -7.42 12.70
C VAL A 134 18.29 -8.04 11.94
N ASP A 135 18.68 -9.25 12.32
CA ASP A 135 19.76 -9.99 11.70
C ASP A 135 19.41 -10.45 10.27
N ASP A 136 18.13 -10.77 10.00
CA ASP A 136 17.65 -11.07 8.65
C ASP A 136 17.73 -9.84 7.75
N LEU A 137 17.40 -8.66 8.30
CA LEU A 137 17.50 -7.39 7.59
C LEU A 137 18.96 -7.05 7.29
N GLU A 138 19.86 -7.23 8.25
CA GLU A 138 21.32 -7.05 8.04
C GLU A 138 21.84 -7.98 6.94
N ARG A 139 21.43 -9.26 6.99
CA ARG A 139 21.79 -10.27 5.99
C ARG A 139 21.29 -9.90 4.60
N LEU A 140 20.04 -9.42 4.49
CA LEU A 140 19.46 -8.96 3.22
C LEU A 140 20.27 -7.80 2.64
N LEU A 141 20.49 -6.75 3.43
CA LEU A 141 21.21 -5.55 2.99
C LEU A 141 22.68 -5.86 2.63
N GLY A 142 23.39 -6.62 3.46
CA GLY A 142 24.77 -7.01 3.20
C GLY A 142 24.92 -7.89 1.95
N ALA A 143 23.96 -8.78 1.70
CA ALA A 143 23.95 -9.59 0.50
C ALA A 143 23.67 -8.76 -0.76
N LEU A 144 22.75 -7.80 -0.71
CA LEU A 144 22.44 -6.88 -1.81
C LEU A 144 23.64 -5.98 -2.10
N GLU A 145 24.27 -5.39 -1.09
CA GLU A 145 25.48 -4.58 -1.25
C GLU A 145 26.63 -5.37 -1.91
N SER A 146 26.81 -6.63 -1.52
CA SER A 146 27.85 -7.51 -2.07
C SER A 146 27.57 -7.99 -3.51
N LYS A 147 26.28 -8.18 -3.90
CA LYS A 147 25.89 -8.83 -5.17
C LYS A 147 25.43 -7.86 -6.25
N LEU A 148 25.13 -6.62 -5.90
CA LEU A 148 24.79 -5.55 -6.82
C LEU A 148 26.03 -4.66 -7.04
N SER A 149 26.12 -3.99 -8.19
CA SER A 149 27.10 -2.91 -8.33
C SER A 149 26.75 -1.75 -7.40
N SER A 150 27.75 -0.97 -6.96
CA SER A 150 27.51 0.20 -6.10
C SER A 150 26.45 1.14 -6.70
N LYS A 151 26.50 1.35 -8.03
CA LYS A 151 25.53 2.19 -8.75
C LYS A 151 24.10 1.67 -8.60
N ILE A 152 23.88 0.35 -8.65
CA ILE A 152 22.54 -0.25 -8.50
C ILE A 152 22.14 -0.25 -7.03
N PHE A 153 23.05 -0.60 -6.11
CA PHE A 153 22.77 -0.58 -4.67
C PHE A 153 22.38 0.81 -4.16
N GLU A 154 22.98 1.86 -4.69
CA GLU A 154 22.62 3.26 -4.38
C GLU A 154 21.18 3.60 -4.76
N LYS A 155 20.59 2.94 -5.77
CA LYS A 155 19.20 3.11 -6.17
C LYS A 155 18.17 2.54 -5.18
N ILE A 156 18.59 1.72 -4.21
CA ILE A 156 17.72 1.32 -3.11
C ILE A 156 17.50 2.53 -2.21
N GLU A 157 16.30 3.09 -2.24
CA GLU A 157 15.90 4.28 -1.47
C GLU A 157 15.32 3.89 -0.12
N TYR A 158 14.37 2.92 -0.11
CA TYR A 158 13.69 2.48 1.10
C TYR A 158 13.91 1.00 1.39
N VAL A 159 13.85 0.70 2.69
CA VAL A 159 13.87 -0.66 3.23
C VAL A 159 12.69 -0.82 4.17
N VAL A 160 11.88 -1.85 3.94
CA VAL A 160 10.74 -2.15 4.81
C VAL A 160 11.24 -2.59 6.18
N VAL A 161 10.79 -1.90 7.23
CA VAL A 161 11.06 -2.22 8.62
C VAL A 161 9.80 -2.70 9.32
N GLN A 162 9.98 -3.56 10.32
CA GLN A 162 8.87 -4.24 10.99
C GLN A 162 8.91 -3.94 12.50
N SER A 163 7.84 -3.36 13.02
CA SER A 163 7.72 -2.98 14.42
C SER A 163 6.83 -3.91 15.25
N GLY A 164 6.33 -5.00 14.67
CA GLY A 164 5.42 -5.94 15.33
C GLY A 164 3.94 -5.62 15.15
N VAL A 165 3.62 -4.72 14.23
CA VAL A 165 2.23 -4.33 13.93
C VAL A 165 1.75 -4.93 12.60
N GLY A 166 0.44 -4.99 12.47
CA GLY A 166 -0.27 -5.41 11.28
C GLY A 166 -1.59 -4.67 11.15
N LEU A 167 -2.47 -5.14 10.30
CA LEU A 167 -3.73 -4.51 9.97
C LEU A 167 -4.89 -5.49 10.04
N ASP A 168 -5.97 -5.12 10.73
CA ASP A 168 -7.27 -5.78 10.65
C ASP A 168 -8.28 -4.80 10.04
N LEU A 169 -8.53 -4.95 8.75
CA LEU A 169 -9.44 -4.10 8.00
C LEU A 169 -10.90 -4.31 8.45
N GLY A 170 -11.25 -5.52 8.88
CA GLY A 170 -12.58 -5.83 9.38
C GLY A 170 -12.91 -5.05 10.65
N LYS A 171 -11.96 -4.95 11.56
CA LYS A 171 -12.11 -4.20 12.81
C LYS A 171 -11.72 -2.74 12.71
N GLN A 172 -11.12 -2.32 11.59
CA GLN A 172 -10.60 -0.96 11.40
C GLN A 172 -9.59 -0.56 12.49
N ILE A 173 -8.65 -1.44 12.77
CA ILE A 173 -7.62 -1.22 13.79
C ILE A 173 -6.25 -1.63 13.29
N ASN A 174 -5.24 -0.97 13.81
CA ASN A 174 -3.87 -1.47 13.77
C ASN A 174 -3.74 -2.62 14.78
N THR A 175 -3.14 -3.73 14.39
CA THR A 175 -3.05 -4.96 15.20
C THR A 175 -1.62 -5.24 15.64
N GLY A 176 -1.47 -6.27 16.47
CA GLY A 176 -0.18 -6.64 17.01
C GLY A 176 0.23 -5.76 18.19
N THR A 177 1.52 -5.76 18.50
CA THR A 177 2.08 -4.95 19.59
C THR A 177 3.27 -4.17 19.08
N PHE A 178 3.15 -2.85 19.08
CA PHE A 178 4.24 -1.96 18.70
C PHE A 178 5.48 -2.20 19.59
N ASN A 179 6.60 -2.51 18.94
CA ASN A 179 7.88 -2.74 19.60
C ASN A 179 8.89 -1.63 19.19
N PRO A 180 8.99 -0.55 19.98
CA PRO A 180 9.87 0.58 19.65
C PRO A 180 11.34 0.16 19.60
N ASN A 181 11.80 -0.76 20.44
CA ASN A 181 13.18 -1.23 20.45
C ASN A 181 13.53 -1.98 19.15
N ARG A 182 12.60 -2.80 18.65
CA ARG A 182 12.78 -3.49 17.35
C ARG A 182 12.82 -2.50 16.21
N LEU A 183 11.87 -1.56 16.18
CA LEU A 183 11.83 -0.52 15.16
C LEU A 183 13.12 0.28 15.14
N GLU A 184 13.58 0.79 16.28
CA GLU A 184 14.81 1.58 16.39
C GLU A 184 16.05 0.78 15.92
N ARG A 185 16.14 -0.51 16.24
CA ARG A 185 17.24 -1.37 15.77
C ARG A 185 17.21 -1.57 14.27
N MET A 186 16.03 -1.77 13.67
CA MET A 186 15.89 -1.88 12.20
C MET A 186 16.21 -0.56 11.49
N ILE A 187 15.75 0.58 12.02
CA ILE A 187 16.10 1.91 11.50
C ILE A 187 17.63 2.12 11.51
N ARG A 188 18.29 1.78 12.64
CA ARG A 188 19.75 1.88 12.73
C ARG A 188 20.45 0.98 11.70
N MET A 189 19.87 -0.20 11.42
CA MET A 189 20.42 -1.09 10.39
C MET A 189 20.30 -0.47 8.99
N CYS A 190 19.13 0.07 8.63
CA CYS A 190 18.98 0.78 7.36
C CYS A 190 20.01 1.91 7.20
N ARG A 191 20.19 2.74 8.24
CA ARG A 191 21.16 3.84 8.22
C ARG A 191 22.61 3.40 8.10
N ARG A 192 22.97 2.25 8.68
CA ARG A 192 24.33 1.68 8.53
C ARG A 192 24.69 1.39 7.07
N PHE A 193 23.68 1.03 6.26
CA PHE A 193 23.82 0.82 4.82
C PHE A 193 23.47 2.07 3.98
N GLY A 194 23.25 3.23 4.60
CA GLY A 194 22.91 4.48 3.92
C GLY A 194 21.52 4.47 3.31
N LYS A 195 20.59 3.69 3.86
CA LYS A 195 19.21 3.53 3.37
C LYS A 195 18.20 4.18 4.30
N LYS A 196 17.04 4.58 3.74
CA LYS A 196 15.89 5.06 4.49
C LYS A 196 15.02 3.89 4.92
N SER A 197 14.39 4.05 6.08
CA SER A 197 13.47 3.08 6.67
C SER A 197 12.02 3.43 6.34
N LYS A 198 11.20 2.44 6.04
CA LYS A 198 9.78 2.63 5.76
C LYS A 198 8.96 1.54 6.41
N GLU A 199 7.94 1.94 7.18
CA GLU A 199 7.00 1.00 7.80
C GLU A 199 5.73 0.90 6.99
N HIS A 200 5.27 -0.31 6.73
CA HIS A 200 3.94 -0.57 6.17
C HIS A 200 2.90 -0.65 7.28
N ASN A 201 1.58 -0.71 6.91
CA ASN A 201 0.49 -0.82 7.87
C ASN A 201 0.38 0.34 8.86
N GLY A 202 0.52 1.58 8.38
CA GLY A 202 0.30 2.80 9.16
C GLY A 202 -1.17 3.16 9.38
N ASP A 203 -2.11 2.37 8.89
CA ASP A 203 -3.55 2.62 8.99
C ASP A 203 -4.04 2.60 10.43
N TYR A 204 -5.01 3.44 10.75
CA TYR A 204 -5.70 3.56 12.04
C TYR A 204 -4.79 3.91 13.23
N LEU A 205 -3.62 4.43 12.99
CA LEU A 205 -2.75 4.96 14.03
C LEU A 205 -3.22 6.34 14.50
N SER A 206 -3.04 6.61 15.78
CA SER A 206 -3.24 7.97 16.30
C SER A 206 -2.09 8.89 15.90
N THR A 207 -2.30 10.20 15.95
CA THR A 207 -1.24 11.20 15.75
C THR A 207 -0.05 10.97 16.68
N LYS A 208 -0.30 10.50 17.92
CA LYS A 208 0.77 10.14 18.85
C LYS A 208 1.57 8.94 18.35
N ASP A 209 0.90 7.91 17.82
CA ASP A 209 1.59 6.71 17.33
C ASP A 209 2.48 7.00 16.12
N TYR A 210 2.06 7.89 15.22
CA TYR A 210 2.93 8.38 14.14
C TYR A 210 4.13 9.14 14.70
N LYS A 211 3.87 10.08 15.64
CA LYS A 211 4.93 10.87 16.26
C LYS A 211 5.97 9.98 16.94
N ASP A 212 5.54 8.99 17.72
CA ASP A 212 6.44 8.06 18.41
C ASP A 212 7.38 7.33 17.43
N ARG A 213 6.90 6.96 16.24
CA ARG A 213 7.69 6.30 15.18
C ARG A 213 8.72 7.25 14.56
N PHE A 214 8.28 8.45 14.22
CA PHE A 214 9.19 9.46 13.62
C PHE A 214 10.21 9.98 14.63
N ASP A 215 9.88 10.07 15.92
CA ASP A 215 10.82 10.42 16.99
C ASP A 215 11.91 9.35 17.17
N LEU A 216 11.62 8.07 16.87
CA LEU A 216 12.63 7.01 16.80
C LEU A 216 13.50 7.09 15.54
N GLY A 217 13.13 7.92 14.58
CA GLY A 217 13.85 8.18 13.36
C GLY A 217 13.36 7.41 12.15
N LEU A 218 12.13 6.89 12.15
CA LEU A 218 11.50 6.34 10.94
C LEU A 218 11.44 7.41 9.86
N ASP A 219 11.77 7.04 8.61
CA ASP A 219 11.79 8.01 7.51
C ASP A 219 10.45 8.10 6.82
N SER A 220 9.68 7.01 6.74
CA SER A 220 8.44 6.97 5.97
C SER A 220 7.46 5.89 6.45
N ILE A 221 6.16 6.07 6.10
CA ILE A 221 5.09 5.13 6.45
C ILE A 221 4.02 5.04 5.36
N ASN A 222 3.48 3.82 5.13
CA ASN A 222 2.39 3.55 4.20
C ASN A 222 1.04 3.54 4.90
N ILE A 223 0.03 4.19 4.30
CA ILE A 223 -1.36 4.21 4.76
C ILE A 223 -2.25 3.99 3.53
N ALA A 224 -3.11 2.97 3.54
CA ALA A 224 -3.89 2.67 2.35
C ALA A 224 -5.39 2.42 2.61
N PRO A 225 -5.84 1.28 3.17
CA PRO A 225 -7.27 0.97 3.27
C PRO A 225 -8.08 1.96 4.11
N GLU A 226 -7.48 2.62 5.10
CA GLU A 226 -8.13 3.64 5.91
C GLU A 226 -8.77 4.74 5.05
N PHE A 227 -8.07 5.21 4.02
CA PHE A 227 -8.61 6.24 3.12
C PHE A 227 -9.80 5.76 2.28
N GLY A 228 -9.78 4.51 1.82
CA GLY A 228 -10.91 3.90 1.13
C GLY A 228 -12.12 3.69 2.04
N GLN A 229 -11.87 3.36 3.31
CA GLN A 229 -12.95 3.22 4.30
C GLN A 229 -13.53 4.56 4.72
N LEU A 230 -12.74 5.63 4.82
CA LEU A 230 -13.27 6.98 5.04
C LEU A 230 -14.26 7.38 3.95
N GLU A 231 -13.96 7.14 2.68
CA GLU A 231 -14.90 7.37 1.58
C GLU A 231 -16.12 6.47 1.68
N THR A 232 -15.95 5.18 2.00
CA THR A 232 -17.05 4.24 2.22
C THR A 232 -18.01 4.74 3.30
N LEU A 233 -17.47 5.27 4.41
CA LEU A 233 -18.29 5.83 5.50
C LEU A 233 -19.06 7.07 5.06
N CYS A 234 -18.49 7.94 4.24
CA CYS A 234 -19.21 9.09 3.68
C CYS A 234 -20.43 8.66 2.85
N TYR A 235 -20.29 7.63 2.01
CA TYR A 235 -21.42 7.08 1.27
C TYR A 235 -22.48 6.45 2.17
N LEU A 236 -22.06 5.65 3.17
CA LEU A 236 -22.96 5.05 4.13
C LEU A 236 -23.77 6.07 4.93
N ASP A 237 -23.13 7.17 5.33
CA ASP A 237 -23.79 8.24 6.08
C ASP A 237 -24.83 8.96 5.21
N GLU A 238 -24.52 9.20 3.94
CA GLU A 238 -25.43 9.86 3.00
C GLU A 238 -26.62 8.98 2.62
N MET A 239 -26.38 7.68 2.38
CA MET A 239 -27.43 6.71 2.06
C MET A 239 -28.34 6.39 3.25
N GLY A 240 -27.90 6.61 4.47
CA GLY A 240 -28.67 6.33 5.68
C GLY A 240 -29.04 4.85 5.81
N ASN A 241 -30.34 4.53 5.64
CA ASN A 241 -30.86 3.16 5.70
C ASN A 241 -31.04 2.51 4.31
N ASP A 242 -30.91 3.29 3.23
CA ASP A 242 -31.07 2.82 1.85
C ASP A 242 -29.77 2.26 1.30
N ILE A 243 -29.29 1.17 1.91
CA ILE A 243 -27.97 0.56 1.63
C ILE A 243 -28.07 -0.80 0.95
N GLU A 244 -29.27 -1.26 0.58
CA GLU A 244 -29.47 -2.64 0.13
C GLU A 244 -28.70 -2.95 -1.15
N ASP A 245 -28.77 -2.07 -2.14
CA ASP A 245 -28.07 -2.25 -3.40
C ASP A 245 -26.55 -2.20 -3.20
N TYR A 246 -26.05 -1.27 -2.37
CA TYR A 246 -24.64 -1.21 -2.03
C TYR A 246 -24.16 -2.48 -1.33
N TYR A 247 -24.96 -2.96 -0.36
CA TYR A 247 -24.67 -4.22 0.32
C TYR A 247 -24.59 -5.39 -0.67
N GLN A 248 -25.56 -5.50 -1.60
CA GLN A 248 -25.56 -6.59 -2.55
C GLN A 248 -24.33 -6.57 -3.47
N ILE A 249 -23.90 -5.39 -3.93
CA ILE A 249 -22.68 -5.23 -4.74
C ILE A 249 -21.44 -5.66 -3.94
N CYS A 250 -21.35 -5.23 -2.68
CA CYS A 250 -20.28 -5.62 -1.78
C CYS A 250 -20.27 -7.12 -1.50
N TYR A 251 -21.44 -7.71 -1.25
CA TYR A 251 -21.60 -9.14 -0.99
C TYR A 251 -21.14 -9.97 -2.18
N ASP A 252 -21.55 -9.61 -3.40
CA ASP A 252 -21.19 -10.28 -4.65
C ASP A 252 -19.68 -10.24 -4.92
N SER A 253 -19.01 -9.18 -4.46
CA SER A 253 -17.57 -9.00 -4.65
C SER A 253 -16.72 -10.05 -3.94
N LYS A 254 -17.24 -10.66 -2.89
CA LYS A 254 -16.57 -11.63 -1.98
C LYS A 254 -15.28 -11.09 -1.33
N ARG A 255 -15.02 -9.79 -1.41
CA ARG A 255 -13.78 -9.21 -0.89
C ARG A 255 -13.78 -9.06 0.63
N TRP A 256 -14.93 -9.22 1.26
CA TRP A 256 -15.12 -9.21 2.70
C TRP A 256 -14.69 -10.53 3.38
N GLU A 257 -14.77 -11.67 2.67
CA GLU A 257 -14.63 -13.04 3.24
C GLU A 257 -13.35 -13.23 4.04
N LYS A 258 -12.22 -12.71 3.57
CA LYS A 258 -10.92 -12.86 4.25
C LYS A 258 -10.76 -12.03 5.52
N TRP A 259 -11.69 -11.12 5.81
CA TRP A 259 -11.62 -10.16 6.92
C TRP A 259 -12.56 -10.49 8.07
N VAL A 260 -13.35 -11.54 7.94
CA VAL A 260 -14.37 -11.94 8.92
C VAL A 260 -14.16 -13.39 9.37
N GLY A 261 -14.64 -13.70 10.57
CA GLY A 261 -14.62 -15.08 11.09
C GLY A 261 -15.81 -15.90 10.58
N GLU A 262 -15.80 -17.20 10.88
CA GLU A 262 -16.85 -18.15 10.47
C GLU A 262 -18.24 -17.79 11.02
N ASP A 263 -18.30 -17.10 12.16
CA ASP A 263 -19.56 -16.69 12.80
C ASP A 263 -20.19 -15.43 12.15
N PHE A 264 -19.53 -14.81 11.18
CA PHE A 264 -20.04 -13.61 10.52
C PHE A 264 -21.19 -13.94 9.59
N ILE A 265 -22.39 -13.40 9.88
CA ILE A 265 -23.58 -13.57 9.06
C ILE A 265 -23.80 -12.30 8.24
N PRO A 266 -23.47 -12.28 6.93
CA PRO A 266 -23.57 -11.10 6.08
C PRO A 266 -24.91 -10.38 6.13
N ALA A 267 -26.01 -11.12 6.04
CA ALA A 267 -27.37 -10.56 6.02
C ALA A 267 -27.75 -9.80 7.30
N ASN A 268 -27.13 -10.17 8.44
CA ASN A 268 -27.37 -9.51 9.72
C ASN A 268 -26.40 -8.33 9.96
N ASN A 269 -25.33 -8.24 9.16
CA ASN A 269 -24.22 -7.31 9.35
C ASN A 269 -23.94 -6.49 8.08
N LYS A 270 -24.98 -6.03 7.38
CA LYS A 270 -24.87 -5.37 6.07
C LYS A 270 -23.98 -4.14 6.08
N ARG A 271 -24.17 -3.23 7.04
CA ARG A 271 -23.33 -2.02 7.15
C ARG A 271 -21.89 -2.36 7.46
N GLU A 272 -21.64 -3.37 8.29
CA GLU A 272 -20.29 -3.80 8.63
C GLU A 272 -19.59 -4.41 7.41
N LEU A 273 -20.29 -5.25 6.64
CA LEU A 273 -19.76 -5.80 5.39
C LEU A 273 -19.39 -4.69 4.40
N ILE A 274 -20.25 -3.67 4.25
CA ILE A 274 -19.92 -2.51 3.39
C ILE A 274 -18.70 -1.76 3.90
N LYS A 275 -18.58 -1.49 5.20
CA LYS A 275 -17.40 -0.83 5.78
C LYS A 275 -16.11 -1.59 5.46
N ILE A 276 -16.16 -2.93 5.50
CA ILE A 276 -15.01 -3.78 5.20
C ILE A 276 -14.59 -3.66 3.73
N CYS A 277 -15.51 -3.73 2.79
CA CYS A 277 -15.18 -3.94 1.39
C CYS A 277 -15.77 -2.93 0.39
N GLY A 278 -16.47 -1.90 0.87
CA GLY A 278 -17.12 -0.91 0.00
C GLY A 278 -16.17 -0.22 -0.97
N HIS A 279 -14.96 0.08 -0.53
CA HIS A 279 -13.94 0.71 -1.38
C HIS A 279 -13.46 -0.16 -2.55
N TYR A 280 -13.64 -1.47 -2.50
CA TYR A 280 -13.27 -2.36 -3.61
C TYR A 280 -14.25 -2.32 -4.79
N VAL A 281 -15.45 -1.75 -4.60
CA VAL A 281 -16.51 -1.76 -5.60
C VAL A 281 -16.85 -0.38 -6.16
N PHE A 282 -16.07 0.64 -5.85
CA PHE A 282 -16.32 2.01 -6.35
C PHE A 282 -16.29 2.10 -7.88
N SER A 283 -15.56 1.21 -8.56
CA SER A 283 -15.52 1.12 -10.02
C SER A 283 -16.59 0.22 -10.62
N ASP A 284 -17.38 -0.52 -9.80
CA ASP A 284 -18.48 -1.35 -10.31
C ASP A 284 -19.58 -0.47 -10.90
N GLU A 285 -20.00 -0.77 -12.13
CA GLU A 285 -21.01 -0.01 -12.86
C GLU A 285 -22.36 0.06 -12.14
N ARG A 286 -22.68 -0.93 -11.28
CA ARG A 286 -23.85 -0.92 -10.42
C ARG A 286 -23.72 0.14 -9.34
N PHE A 287 -22.53 0.23 -8.71
CA PHE A 287 -22.26 1.24 -7.67
C PHE A 287 -22.26 2.66 -8.25
N LYS A 288 -21.65 2.86 -9.42
CA LYS A 288 -21.64 4.16 -10.11
C LYS A 288 -23.05 4.72 -10.37
N LYS A 289 -24.05 3.85 -10.51
CA LYS A 289 -25.47 4.24 -10.73
C LYS A 289 -26.22 4.64 -9.46
N ILE A 290 -25.79 4.16 -8.29
CA ILE A 290 -26.47 4.39 -7.02
C ILE A 290 -25.71 5.33 -6.08
N LYS A 291 -24.42 5.60 -6.35
CA LYS A 291 -23.60 6.43 -5.46
C LYS A 291 -24.17 7.85 -5.35
N PRO A 292 -24.24 8.42 -4.15
CA PRO A 292 -24.57 9.83 -3.95
C PRO A 292 -23.52 10.76 -4.58
N GLU A 293 -23.96 11.92 -5.08
CA GLU A 293 -23.11 12.96 -5.66
C GLU A 293 -22.49 13.83 -4.56
N ILE A 294 -21.52 13.28 -3.81
CA ILE A 294 -20.86 13.91 -2.65
C ILE A 294 -19.34 14.00 -2.76
N ASP A 295 -18.80 13.95 -3.96
CA ASP A 295 -17.35 13.89 -4.21
C ASP A 295 -16.58 15.03 -3.50
N ASN A 296 -17.10 16.25 -3.44
CA ASN A 296 -16.46 17.35 -2.73
C ASN A 296 -16.44 17.13 -1.20
N LYS A 297 -17.53 16.62 -0.62
CA LYS A 297 -17.60 16.26 0.81
C LYS A 297 -16.54 15.20 1.15
N ILE A 298 -16.44 14.16 0.30
CA ILE A 298 -15.45 13.09 0.44
C ILE A 298 -14.02 13.65 0.41
N LYS A 299 -13.70 14.47 -0.61
CA LYS A 299 -12.37 15.08 -0.71
C LYS A 299 -12.03 15.94 0.50
N ASP A 300 -12.99 16.66 1.07
CA ASP A 300 -12.77 17.46 2.27
C ASP A 300 -12.51 16.58 3.51
N VAL A 301 -13.21 15.46 3.68
CA VAL A 301 -12.96 14.47 4.74
C VAL A 301 -11.54 13.91 4.61
N ILE A 302 -11.14 13.50 3.40
CA ILE A 302 -9.80 12.98 3.12
C ILE A 302 -8.73 14.04 3.41
N LYS A 303 -8.92 15.28 2.94
CA LYS A 303 -7.97 16.39 3.22
C LYS A 303 -7.86 16.71 4.71
N ASN A 304 -8.95 16.56 5.49
CA ASN A 304 -8.88 16.70 6.94
C ASN A 304 -8.01 15.61 7.55
N LYS A 305 -8.17 14.36 7.16
CA LYS A 305 -7.30 13.26 7.60
C LYS A 305 -5.84 13.53 7.23
N LEU A 306 -5.57 14.02 6.02
CA LEU A 306 -4.20 14.36 5.59
C LEU A 306 -3.59 15.48 6.46
N ARG A 307 -4.38 16.47 6.90
CA ARG A 307 -3.92 17.53 7.84
C ARG A 307 -3.56 16.99 9.22
N GLU A 308 -4.18 15.90 9.66
CA GLU A 308 -3.83 15.25 10.94
C GLU A 308 -2.47 14.54 10.90
N LEU A 309 -2.01 14.17 9.69
CA LEU A 309 -0.73 13.48 9.49
C LEU A 309 0.46 14.44 9.43
N VAL A 310 0.28 15.63 8.89
CA VAL A 310 1.33 16.64 8.65
C VAL A 310 1.21 17.81 9.60
#